data_98e1af8749323e00ea104a47467584d4
#
_entry.id   98e1af8749323e00ea104a47467584d4
#
_cell.length_a   1.000
_cell.length_b   1.000
_cell.length_c   1.000
_cell.angle_alpha   90.00
_cell.angle_beta   90.00
_cell.angle_gamma   90.00
#
_symmetry.space_group_name_H-M   'P 1'
#
loop_
_entity.id
_entity.type
_entity.pdbx_description
1 polymer ?
#
loop_
_entity_poly.entity_id
_entity_poly.type
_entity_poly.pdbx_seq_one_letter_code
_entity_poly.pdbx_strand_id
1 'polypeptide(L)'
;MNNFNEFNIESKLKNSLKYSNFIKPTPIQAKAIPIALNGKDILGTAQTGTGKTLAFTIPLLNKLIVNKNTKGLIVCPTRELASQVFDTIDKLNINDIRIGSVLLIGGESMQRQLRQLNKRARIIVGTPGRINDHLKRNSLKLSNVDYLVSVSYTHLTLPTTTS
;
A
#
# COMPACT_ATOMS: atom_id res chain seq x y z
N MET A 1 16.35 -14.85 -6.66
CA MET A 1 15.64 -14.89 -5.37
C MET A 1 14.46 -15.82 -5.47
N ASN A 2 14.45 -16.86 -4.66
CA ASN A 2 13.47 -17.93 -4.79
C ASN A 2 12.39 -17.93 -3.70
N ASN A 3 12.52 -17.09 -2.70
CA ASN A 3 11.59 -17.09 -1.57
C ASN A 3 11.54 -15.70 -0.93
N PHE A 4 10.35 -15.28 -0.49
CA PHE A 4 10.21 -14.00 0.21
C PHE A 4 11.02 -13.95 1.52
N ASN A 5 11.34 -15.08 2.10
CA ASN A 5 12.18 -15.12 3.31
C ASN A 5 13.60 -14.61 3.07
N GLU A 6 14.04 -14.52 1.82
CA GLU A 6 15.36 -14.02 1.48
C GLU A 6 15.46 -12.50 1.52
N PHE A 7 14.32 -11.79 1.58
CA PHE A 7 14.34 -10.34 1.74
C PHE A 7 14.71 -9.93 3.15
N ASN A 8 15.35 -8.80 3.28
CA ASN A 8 15.70 -8.25 4.58
C ASN A 8 14.50 -7.46 5.15
N ILE A 9 13.51 -8.20 5.62
CA ILE A 9 12.28 -7.66 6.19
C ILE A 9 12.02 -8.26 7.57
N GLU A 10 11.12 -7.64 8.31
CA GLU A 10 10.79 -8.08 9.66
C GLU A 10 10.16 -9.48 9.69
N SER A 11 10.47 -10.23 10.71
CA SER A 11 9.97 -11.61 10.86
C SER A 11 8.45 -11.68 10.85
N LYS A 12 7.78 -10.70 11.44
CA LYS A 12 6.31 -10.63 11.43
C LYS A 12 5.76 -10.60 10.02
N LEU A 13 6.45 -9.88 9.13
CA LEU A 13 6.02 -9.77 7.74
C LEU A 13 6.32 -11.04 6.97
N LYS A 14 7.46 -11.68 7.23
CA LYS A 14 7.77 -12.98 6.63
C LYS A 14 6.71 -14.01 7.01
N ASN A 15 6.29 -14.01 8.27
CA ASN A 15 5.26 -14.93 8.74
C ASN A 15 3.91 -14.67 8.08
N SER A 16 3.52 -13.41 7.92
CA SER A 16 2.28 -13.05 7.21
C SER A 16 2.29 -13.47 5.75
N LEU A 17 3.40 -13.28 5.07
CA LEU A 17 3.56 -13.71 3.67
C LEU A 17 3.40 -15.22 3.55
N LYS A 18 4.02 -15.97 4.44
CA LYS A 18 3.92 -17.42 4.47
C LYS A 18 2.49 -17.87 4.77
N TYR A 19 1.86 -17.25 5.76
CA TYR A 19 0.49 -17.57 6.13
C TYR A 19 -0.49 -17.33 4.98
N SER A 20 -0.25 -16.30 4.19
CA SER A 20 -1.09 -15.96 3.04
C SER A 20 -0.68 -16.67 1.75
N ASN A 21 0.23 -17.65 1.85
CA ASN A 21 0.74 -18.43 0.72
C ASN A 21 1.52 -17.63 -0.32
N PHE A 22 2.08 -16.52 0.07
CA PHE A 22 3.03 -15.79 -0.78
C PHE A 22 4.43 -16.35 -0.49
N ILE A 23 4.86 -17.30 -1.30
CA ILE A 23 6.10 -18.04 -1.06
C ILE A 23 7.21 -17.56 -1.99
N LYS A 24 6.93 -17.53 -3.29
CA LYS A 24 7.93 -17.21 -4.30
C LYS A 24 7.66 -15.85 -4.92
N PRO A 25 8.61 -14.92 -4.85
CA PRO A 25 8.41 -13.61 -5.49
C PRO A 25 8.42 -13.74 -7.02
N THR A 26 7.63 -12.90 -7.65
CA THR A 26 7.68 -12.74 -9.11
C THR A 26 8.96 -11.99 -9.49
N PRO A 27 9.37 -12.00 -10.76
CA PRO A 27 10.56 -11.26 -11.18
C PRO A 27 10.52 -9.78 -10.84
N ILE A 28 9.36 -9.13 -10.99
CA ILE A 28 9.25 -7.70 -10.66
C ILE A 28 9.37 -7.47 -9.15
N GLN A 29 8.84 -8.35 -8.34
CA GLN A 29 8.95 -8.27 -6.89
C GLN A 29 10.41 -8.46 -6.44
N ALA A 30 11.07 -9.46 -6.98
CA ALA A 30 12.46 -9.75 -6.65
C ALA A 30 13.37 -8.57 -6.97
N LYS A 31 13.02 -7.80 -8.01
CA LYS A 31 13.82 -6.66 -8.44
C LYS A 31 13.47 -5.38 -7.67
N ALA A 32 12.19 -5.13 -7.46
CA ALA A 32 11.71 -3.87 -6.90
C ALA A 32 11.80 -3.80 -5.38
N ILE A 33 11.53 -4.90 -4.69
CA ILE A 33 11.47 -4.89 -3.22
C ILE A 33 12.82 -4.49 -2.58
N PRO A 34 13.97 -5.04 -2.98
CA PRO A 34 15.23 -4.61 -2.39
C PRO A 34 15.53 -3.13 -2.58
N ILE A 35 15.16 -2.57 -3.73
CA ILE A 35 15.37 -1.14 -4.00
C ILE A 35 14.52 -0.30 -3.07
N ALA A 36 13.26 -0.67 -2.87
CA ALA A 36 12.37 0.04 -1.99
C ALA A 36 12.75 -0.09 -0.52
N LEU A 37 13.26 -1.24 -0.12
CA LEU A 37 13.73 -1.44 1.26
C LEU A 37 14.92 -0.55 1.59
N ASN A 38 15.68 -0.13 0.58
CA ASN A 38 16.79 0.79 0.76
C ASN A 38 16.34 2.26 0.82
N GLY A 39 15.07 2.51 0.95
CA GLY A 39 14.55 3.85 1.14
C GLY A 39 14.35 4.68 -0.12
N LYS A 40 14.50 4.08 -1.28
CA LYS A 40 14.26 4.79 -2.54
C LYS A 40 12.77 4.75 -2.90
N ASP A 41 12.27 5.87 -3.37
CA ASP A 41 10.88 5.96 -3.79
C ASP A 41 10.64 5.08 -5.01
N ILE A 42 9.53 4.36 -4.99
CA ILE A 42 9.12 3.58 -6.14
C ILE A 42 7.89 4.22 -6.74
N LEU A 43 8.03 4.66 -7.97
CA LEU A 43 6.87 4.98 -8.76
C LEU A 43 6.43 3.69 -9.42
N GLY A 44 5.42 3.09 -8.85
CA GLY A 44 4.86 1.88 -9.42
C GLY A 44 3.77 2.19 -10.42
N THR A 45 3.98 1.84 -11.65
CA THR A 45 2.87 1.75 -12.57
C THR A 45 2.24 0.39 -12.34
N ALA A 46 1.04 0.37 -11.77
CA ALA A 46 0.34 -0.87 -11.56
C ALA A 46 -0.46 -1.22 -12.81
N GLN A 47 -0.03 -2.25 -13.47
CA GLN A 47 -0.94 -2.96 -14.34
C GLN A 47 -1.79 -3.87 -13.46
N THR A 48 -2.97 -4.19 -13.93
CA THR A 48 -3.82 -5.14 -13.26
C THR A 48 -3.10 -6.45 -13.08
N GLY A 49 -2.61 -6.69 -11.95
CA GLY A 49 -1.94 -7.92 -11.61
C GLY A 49 -1.41 -7.80 -10.20
N THR A 50 -1.53 -8.87 -9.47
CA THR A 50 -1.21 -8.91 -8.06
C THR A 50 0.26 -8.72 -7.77
N GLY A 51 1.14 -9.00 -8.73
CA GLY A 51 2.57 -8.93 -8.51
C GLY A 51 3.08 -7.54 -8.15
N LYS A 52 2.50 -6.51 -8.75
CA LYS A 52 2.97 -5.14 -8.52
C LYS A 52 2.50 -4.56 -7.19
N THR A 53 1.35 -4.99 -6.71
CA THR A 53 0.84 -4.54 -5.41
C THR A 53 1.77 -4.98 -4.29
N LEU A 54 2.23 -6.22 -4.30
CA LEU A 54 3.17 -6.69 -3.29
C LEU A 54 4.52 -5.96 -3.38
N ALA A 55 4.93 -5.57 -4.56
CA ALA A 55 6.22 -4.90 -4.76
C ALA A 55 6.33 -3.59 -3.97
N PHE A 56 5.23 -2.87 -3.76
CA PHE A 56 5.25 -1.65 -2.92
C PHE A 56 4.66 -1.90 -1.53
N THR A 57 3.75 -2.85 -1.38
CA THR A 57 3.11 -3.15 -0.09
C THR A 57 4.11 -3.72 0.91
N ILE A 58 4.97 -4.62 0.48
CA ILE A 58 5.95 -5.25 1.37
C ILE A 58 6.93 -4.21 1.95
N PRO A 59 7.56 -3.35 1.14
CA PRO A 59 8.43 -2.31 1.70
C PRO A 59 7.69 -1.35 2.61
N LEU A 60 6.46 -0.97 2.25
CA LEU A 60 5.64 -0.07 3.06
C LEU A 60 5.35 -0.68 4.42
N LEU A 61 4.83 -1.90 4.45
CA LEU A 61 4.52 -2.59 5.70
C LEU A 61 5.78 -2.76 6.57
N ASN A 62 6.90 -3.10 5.94
CA ASN A 62 8.14 -3.25 6.68
C ASN A 62 8.55 -1.93 7.36
N LYS A 63 8.46 -0.82 6.65
CA LYS A 63 8.76 0.49 7.22
C LYS A 63 7.83 0.86 8.37
N LEU A 64 6.55 0.56 8.25
CA LEU A 64 5.56 0.86 9.29
C LEU A 64 5.71 -0.05 10.51
N ILE A 65 6.19 -1.28 10.32
CA ILE A 65 6.48 -2.18 11.44
C ILE A 65 7.70 -1.66 12.22
N VAL A 66 8.73 -1.24 11.51
CA VAL A 66 9.97 -0.75 12.14
C VAL A 66 9.74 0.61 12.81
N ASN A 67 9.04 1.51 12.14
CA ASN A 67 8.80 2.87 12.63
C ASN A 67 7.36 3.04 13.09
N LYS A 68 7.10 2.85 14.35
CA LYS A 68 5.73 2.77 14.90
C LYS A 68 4.93 4.07 14.83
N ASN A 69 5.59 5.20 14.66
CA ASN A 69 4.92 6.49 14.64
C ASN A 69 4.73 7.05 13.23
N THR A 70 4.99 6.26 12.20
CA THR A 70 4.90 6.69 10.82
C THR A 70 3.58 6.29 10.18
N LYS A 71 3.20 7.00 9.14
CA LYS A 71 1.98 6.74 8.38
C LYS A 71 2.31 6.65 6.90
N GLY A 72 1.59 5.76 6.20
CA GLY A 72 1.70 5.61 4.77
C GLY A 72 0.39 5.91 4.08
N LEU A 73 0.46 6.60 2.95
CA LEU A 73 -0.67 6.91 2.09
C LEU A 73 -0.43 6.31 0.72
N ILE A 74 -1.40 5.55 0.24
CA ILE A 74 -1.37 4.96 -1.09
C ILE A 74 -2.51 5.56 -1.89
N VAL A 75 -2.18 6.27 -2.95
CA VAL A 75 -3.14 6.92 -3.84
C VAL A 75 -3.35 6.08 -5.09
N CYS A 76 -4.60 5.70 -5.34
CA CYS A 76 -4.98 4.89 -6.49
C CYS A 76 -5.94 5.69 -7.38
N PRO A 77 -5.88 5.52 -8.70
CA PRO A 77 -6.71 6.32 -9.61
C PRO A 77 -8.19 5.94 -9.62
N THR A 78 -8.53 4.73 -9.23
CA THR A 78 -9.92 4.25 -9.23
C THR A 78 -10.28 3.59 -7.92
N ARG A 79 -11.59 3.55 -7.62
CA ARG A 79 -12.12 2.87 -6.43
C ARG A 79 -11.82 1.38 -6.46
N GLU A 80 -11.95 0.75 -7.64
CA GLU A 80 -11.69 -0.67 -7.81
C GLU A 80 -10.25 -1.02 -7.50
N LEU A 81 -9.30 -0.24 -8.00
CA LEU A 81 -7.90 -0.47 -7.74
C LEU A 81 -7.55 -0.21 -6.27
N ALA A 82 -8.11 0.83 -5.69
CA ALA A 82 -7.91 1.13 -4.27
C ALA A 82 -8.41 -0.02 -3.39
N SER A 83 -9.58 -0.59 -3.71
CA SER A 83 -10.11 -1.74 -2.98
C SER A 83 -9.23 -2.97 -3.13
N GLN A 84 -8.71 -3.25 -4.31
CA GLN A 84 -7.80 -4.38 -4.55
C GLN A 84 -6.50 -4.22 -3.76
N VAL A 85 -5.94 -3.03 -3.78
CA VAL A 85 -4.72 -2.73 -3.02
C VAL A 85 -4.97 -2.90 -1.51
N PHE A 86 -6.09 -2.36 -1.05
CA PHE A 86 -6.47 -2.46 0.37
C PHE A 86 -6.64 -3.92 0.79
N ASP A 87 -7.30 -4.74 -0.03
CA ASP A 87 -7.49 -6.15 0.26
C ASP A 87 -6.15 -6.91 0.33
N THR A 88 -5.22 -6.60 -0.55
CA THR A 88 -3.89 -7.20 -0.51
C THR A 88 -3.16 -6.84 0.78
N ILE A 89 -3.22 -5.57 1.17
CA ILE A 89 -2.61 -5.12 2.42
C ILE A 89 -3.28 -5.81 3.61
N ASP A 90 -4.59 -5.91 3.59
CA ASP A 90 -5.35 -6.52 4.68
C ASP A 90 -5.01 -7.99 4.88
N LYS A 91 -4.73 -8.71 3.81
CA LYS A 91 -4.28 -10.11 3.90
C LYS A 91 -2.94 -10.25 4.63
N LEU A 92 -2.07 -9.26 4.53
CA LEU A 92 -0.76 -9.28 5.18
C LEU A 92 -0.80 -8.64 6.56
N ASN A 93 -1.81 -7.80 6.82
CA ASN A 93 -1.93 -7.03 8.05
C ASN A 93 -2.65 -7.83 9.13
N ILE A 94 -2.09 -8.96 9.47
CA ILE A 94 -2.70 -9.95 10.35
C ILE A 94 -1.75 -10.34 11.48
N ASN A 95 -2.27 -11.11 12.44
CA ASN A 95 -1.50 -11.66 13.56
C ASN A 95 -0.77 -10.55 14.35
N ASP A 96 0.54 -10.56 14.36
CA ASP A 96 1.33 -9.63 15.14
C ASP A 96 1.51 -8.25 14.51
N ILE A 97 1.10 -8.07 13.25
CA ILE A 97 1.24 -6.80 12.56
C ILE A 97 0.14 -5.83 12.96
N ARG A 98 -1.08 -6.09 12.56
CA ARG A 98 -2.31 -5.35 12.91
C ARG A 98 -2.16 -3.83 13.00
N ILE A 99 -1.69 -3.24 11.94
CA ILE A 99 -1.59 -1.78 11.83
C ILE A 99 -2.95 -1.24 11.41
N GLY A 100 -3.44 -0.21 12.08
CA GLY A 100 -4.70 0.43 11.71
C GLY A 100 -4.69 0.89 10.26
N SER A 101 -5.74 0.55 9.51
CA SER A 101 -5.85 0.86 8.08
C SER A 101 -7.24 1.39 7.75
N VAL A 102 -7.31 2.20 6.69
CA VAL A 102 -8.56 2.76 6.21
C VAL A 102 -8.56 2.89 4.70
N LEU A 103 -9.72 2.62 4.10
CA LEU A 103 -9.94 2.78 2.66
C LEU A 103 -10.80 4.02 2.44
N LEU A 104 -10.26 5.01 1.75
CA LEU A 104 -10.93 6.28 1.48
C LEU A 104 -11.36 6.35 0.03
N ILE A 105 -12.58 5.85 -0.22
CA ILE A 105 -13.16 5.89 -1.57
C ILE A 105 -14.58 6.47 -1.51
N GLY A 106 -15.01 7.06 -2.61
CA GLY A 106 -16.36 7.56 -2.75
C GLY A 106 -17.36 6.41 -2.81
N GLY A 107 -18.60 6.68 -2.44
CA GLY A 107 -19.62 5.65 -2.39
C GLY A 107 -19.65 4.86 -1.08
N GLU A 108 -18.65 5.01 -0.23
CA GLU A 108 -18.60 4.40 1.08
C GLU A 108 -18.89 5.43 2.17
N SER A 109 -19.30 4.98 3.33
CA SER A 109 -19.71 5.86 4.43
C SER A 109 -18.60 6.82 4.87
N MET A 110 -18.85 8.11 4.74
CA MET A 110 -17.95 9.15 5.22
C MET A 110 -17.75 9.03 6.74
N GLN A 111 -18.82 8.78 7.48
CA GLN A 111 -18.73 8.67 8.93
C GLN A 111 -17.86 7.51 9.39
N ARG A 112 -17.94 6.38 8.70
CA ARG A 112 -17.08 5.23 8.99
C ARG A 112 -15.62 5.57 8.73
N GLN A 113 -15.34 6.25 7.63
CA GLN A 113 -13.99 6.69 7.30
C GLN A 113 -13.46 7.66 8.36
N LEU A 114 -14.28 8.61 8.81
CA LEU A 114 -13.90 9.55 9.85
C LEU A 114 -13.57 8.83 11.17
N ARG A 115 -14.37 7.83 11.55
CA ARG A 115 -14.10 7.05 12.76
C ARG A 115 -12.75 6.30 12.65
N GLN A 116 -12.48 5.71 11.51
CA GLN A 116 -11.23 4.96 11.31
C GLN A 116 -10.02 5.89 11.32
N LEU A 117 -10.14 7.08 10.73
CA LEU A 117 -9.08 8.08 10.79
C LEU A 117 -8.85 8.58 12.22
N ASN A 118 -9.93 8.76 12.99
CA ASN A 118 -9.82 9.14 14.39
C ASN A 118 -9.17 8.07 15.26
N LYS A 119 -9.26 6.81 14.87
CA LYS A 119 -8.58 5.71 15.56
C LYS A 119 -7.11 5.62 15.18
N ARG A 120 -6.57 6.66 14.54
CA ARG A 120 -5.17 6.75 14.16
C ARG A 120 -4.74 5.66 13.19
N ALA A 121 -5.51 5.49 12.12
CA ALA A 121 -5.09 4.64 11.00
C ALA A 121 -3.73 5.11 10.49
N ARG A 122 -2.83 4.16 10.28
CA ARG A 122 -1.47 4.43 9.80
C ARG A 122 -1.27 4.01 8.36
N ILE A 123 -2.15 3.16 7.84
CA ILE A 123 -2.17 2.77 6.44
C ILE A 123 -3.43 3.37 5.82
N ILE A 124 -3.26 4.26 4.88
CA ILE A 124 -4.36 4.96 4.24
C ILE A 124 -4.29 4.68 2.75
N VAL A 125 -5.34 4.07 2.22
CA VAL A 125 -5.46 3.78 0.79
C VAL A 125 -6.68 4.52 0.28
N GLY A 126 -6.55 5.23 -0.81
CA GLY A 126 -7.71 5.95 -1.31
C GLY A 126 -7.57 6.48 -2.72
N THR A 127 -8.65 7.04 -3.22
CA THR A 127 -8.72 7.72 -4.50
C THR A 127 -8.54 9.23 -4.30
N PRO A 128 -8.02 9.95 -5.30
CA PRO A 128 -7.74 11.39 -5.15
C PRO A 128 -8.92 12.22 -4.68
N GLY A 129 -10.11 11.99 -5.25
CA GLY A 129 -11.28 12.77 -4.88
C GLY A 129 -11.67 12.62 -3.42
N ARG A 130 -11.73 11.40 -2.92
CA ARG A 130 -12.11 11.14 -1.54
C ARG A 130 -11.02 11.55 -0.55
N ILE A 131 -9.75 11.35 -0.91
CA ILE A 131 -8.63 11.85 -0.12
C ILE A 131 -8.74 13.37 0.01
N ASN A 132 -9.02 14.06 -1.09
CA ASN A 132 -9.17 15.51 -1.09
C ASN A 132 -10.35 15.96 -0.21
N ASP A 133 -11.45 15.23 -0.19
CA ASP A 133 -12.57 15.52 0.69
C ASP A 133 -12.14 15.47 2.16
N HIS A 134 -11.36 14.47 2.54
CA HIS A 134 -10.86 14.36 3.90
C HIS A 134 -9.83 15.44 4.24
N LEU A 135 -9.00 15.85 3.27
CA LEU A 135 -8.08 16.96 3.47
C LEU A 135 -8.82 18.27 3.72
N LYS A 136 -9.88 18.53 2.97
CA LYS A 136 -10.70 19.73 3.16
C LYS A 136 -11.42 19.75 4.49
N ARG A 137 -11.78 18.58 5.02
CA ARG A 137 -12.42 18.46 6.32
C ARG A 137 -11.44 18.45 7.49
N ASN A 138 -10.14 18.48 7.19
CA ASN A 138 -9.07 18.32 8.17
C ASN A 138 -9.13 17.00 8.93
N SER A 139 -9.81 15.99 8.38
CA SER A 139 -9.81 14.65 8.94
C SER A 139 -8.57 13.85 8.54
N LEU A 140 -7.90 14.27 7.48
CA LEU A 140 -6.63 13.73 7.05
C LEU A 140 -5.65 14.90 6.88
N LYS A 141 -4.43 14.76 7.41
CA LYS A 141 -3.40 15.77 7.28
C LYS A 141 -2.17 15.17 6.63
N LEU A 142 -1.73 15.75 5.52
CA LEU A 142 -0.56 15.25 4.80
C LEU A 142 0.73 15.41 5.59
N SER A 143 0.80 16.38 6.50
CA SER A 143 1.97 16.56 7.34
C SER A 143 2.28 15.35 8.23
N ASN A 144 1.31 14.49 8.46
CA ASN A 144 1.49 13.29 9.27
C ASN A 144 1.84 12.07 8.42
N VAL A 145 1.95 12.22 7.10
CA VAL A 145 2.24 11.13 6.18
C VAL A 145 3.73 11.09 5.89
N ASP A 146 4.38 9.99 6.20
CA ASP A 146 5.82 9.81 6.01
C ASP A 146 6.16 9.09 4.71
N TYR A 147 5.27 8.25 4.24
CA TYR A 147 5.48 7.47 3.02
C TYR A 147 4.30 7.66 2.08
N LEU A 148 4.58 8.04 0.85
CA LEU A 148 3.56 8.24 -0.17
C LEU A 148 3.84 7.31 -1.35
N VAL A 149 2.84 6.52 -1.70
CA VAL A 149 2.87 5.66 -2.88
C VAL A 149 1.77 6.13 -3.81
N SER A 150 2.15 6.47 -5.03
CA SER A 150 1.18 6.80 -6.07
C SER A 150 1.14 5.64 -7.06
N VAL A 151 -0.03 5.02 -7.18
CA VAL A 151 -0.24 3.92 -8.10
C VAL A 151 -0.87 4.49 -9.35
N SER A 152 -0.19 4.37 -10.48
CA SER A 152 -0.80 4.79 -11.74
C SER A 152 -1.28 3.57 -12.49
N TYR A 153 -2.48 3.69 -13.02
CA TYR A 153 -3.08 2.66 -13.81
C TYR A 153 -2.67 2.85 -15.26
N THR A 154 -1.75 2.05 -15.73
CA THR A 154 -1.42 2.11 -17.13
C THR A 154 -2.30 1.14 -17.86
N HIS A 155 -3.17 1.67 -18.60
CA HIS A 155 -3.93 0.90 -19.53
C HIS A 155 -3.01 0.66 -20.71
N LEU A 156 -3.14 -0.50 -21.17
CA LEU A 156 -2.31 -0.87 -22.17
C LEU A 156 -2.27 -0.10 -23.34
N THR A 157 -3.10 0.64 -23.50
CA THR A 157 -3.03 1.39 -24.67
C THR A 157 -1.89 2.27 -24.81
N LEU A 158 -1.16 2.43 -24.08
CA LEU A 158 -0.27 3.23 -24.13
C LEU A 158 0.82 3.01 -24.62
N PRO A 159 0.92 2.54 -25.23
CA PRO A 159 2.09 2.34 -25.63
C PRO A 159 2.60 3.46 -26.21
N THR A 160 2.23 3.71 -26.45
CA THR A 160 2.66 4.48 -27.06
C THR A 160 3.23 5.48 -26.64
N THR A 161 3.17 5.74 -26.52
CA THR A 161 3.64 6.57 -26.26
C THR A 161 4.34 6.89 -25.56
N THR A 162 4.36 6.91 -25.48
CA THR A 162 4.92 7.27 -25.00
C THR A 162 5.54 7.47 -24.58
N SER A 163 5.67 7.26 -24.67
CA SER A 163 6.53 7.44 -24.27
C SER A 163 6.96 7.65 -23.47
#